data_2e4403d823c3b2615896f62fff625c28
#
_entry.id   2e4403d823c3b2615896f62fff625c28
#
_cell.length_a   1.000
_cell.length_b   1.000
_cell.length_c   1.000
_cell.angle_alpha   90.00
_cell.angle_beta   90.00
_cell.angle_gamma   90.00
#
_symmetry.space_group_name_H-M   'P 1'
#
loop_
_entity.id
_entity.type
_entity.pdbx_description
1 polymer ?
#
loop_
_entity_poly.entity_id
_entity_poly.type
_entity_poly.pdbx_seq_one_letter_code
_entity_poly.pdbx_strand_id
1 'polypeptide(L)'
;HDIVFMDCMVKYRNDIIQALTKNNEKQLLLVDFSPAKSKAIEWARENLNNNISYISAFLVSNINIQYSKSDNIFEDQKCLLMPGGNVNDSYYKILVQMIESIEMKPYFIEPQEFDSYYAATTLIPKLISFSLVKKIESSSSWTEMSNLANEEFSNLTIGSTTDPEDIFEILKSTTDLSKHWMKEIFNEISIMNNKISEDDQTLLDYLINGWESRMRWELGVTGSNENDPSSNILSSGQAMAGFLVSENLVQKNIDRERAKSRDIWRYK
;
A
#
# COMPACT_ATOMS: atom_id res chain seq x y z
N HIS A 1 7.12 12.16 31.25
CA HIS A 1 6.10 11.88 30.23
C HIS A 1 6.52 10.62 29.49
N ASP A 2 5.65 9.65 29.48
CA ASP A 2 5.95 8.37 28.82
C ASP A 2 5.29 8.38 27.44
N ILE A 3 6.00 7.86 26.45
CA ILE A 3 5.50 7.64 25.10
C ILE A 3 5.54 6.13 24.85
N VAL A 4 4.42 5.57 24.42
CA VAL A 4 4.31 4.16 24.06
C VAL A 4 3.98 4.06 22.59
N PHE A 5 4.83 3.39 21.84
CA PHE A 5 4.59 2.99 20.46
C PHE A 5 4.03 1.58 20.44
N MET A 6 2.91 1.41 19.78
CA MET A 6 2.20 0.13 19.69
C MET A 6 2.01 -0.24 18.22
N ASP A 7 2.41 -1.47 17.88
CA ASP A 7 2.08 -2.13 16.63
C ASP A 7 1.61 -3.54 16.96
N CYS A 8 0.37 -3.85 16.68
CA CYS A 8 -0.24 -5.14 17.02
C CYS A 8 -1.36 -5.51 16.05
N MET A 9 -1.74 -6.78 16.08
CA MET A 9 -2.95 -7.25 15.39
C MET A 9 -4.19 -6.52 15.91
N VAL A 10 -5.08 -6.15 14.99
CA VAL A 10 -6.31 -5.36 15.31
C VAL A 10 -7.16 -6.06 16.36
N LYS A 11 -7.22 -7.39 16.35
CA LYS A 11 -7.99 -8.17 17.33
C LYS A 11 -7.56 -7.98 18.79
N TYR A 12 -6.28 -7.65 19.04
CA TYR A 12 -5.74 -7.46 20.40
C TYR A 12 -5.60 -6.01 20.81
N ARG A 13 -5.78 -5.07 19.88
CA ARG A 13 -5.50 -3.65 20.08
C ARG A 13 -6.20 -3.08 21.33
N ASN A 14 -7.50 -3.24 21.40
CA ASN A 14 -8.29 -2.66 22.48
C ASN A 14 -7.91 -3.24 23.85
N ASP A 15 -7.67 -4.55 23.93
CA ASP A 15 -7.26 -5.21 25.18
C ASP A 15 -5.87 -4.75 25.63
N ILE A 16 -4.93 -4.60 24.70
CA ILE A 16 -3.58 -4.08 24.97
C ILE A 16 -3.67 -2.64 25.47
N ILE A 17 -4.43 -1.78 24.81
CA ILE A 17 -4.61 -0.38 25.24
C ILE A 17 -5.24 -0.32 26.62
N GLN A 18 -6.28 -1.10 26.88
CA GLN A 18 -6.90 -1.17 28.22
C GLN A 18 -5.91 -1.64 29.30
N ALA A 19 -5.10 -2.66 29.00
CA ALA A 19 -4.10 -3.16 29.93
C ALA A 19 -3.02 -2.11 30.24
N LEU A 20 -2.57 -1.35 29.24
CA LEU A 20 -1.58 -0.26 29.39
C LEU A 20 -2.13 0.93 30.16
N THR A 21 -3.41 1.23 30.00
CA THR A 21 -4.03 2.45 30.53
C THR A 21 -4.79 2.23 31.83
N LYS A 22 -5.11 0.98 32.17
CA LYS A 22 -5.77 0.61 33.42
C LYS A 22 -4.91 1.01 34.61
N ASN A 23 -5.46 1.87 35.47
CA ASN A 23 -4.76 2.42 36.65
C ASN A 23 -3.57 3.36 36.32
N ASN A 24 -3.45 3.85 35.06
CA ASN A 24 -2.44 4.85 34.75
C ASN A 24 -2.95 6.26 35.10
N GLU A 25 -2.36 6.85 36.13
CA GLU A 25 -2.65 8.22 36.59
C GLU A 25 -1.72 9.27 35.93
N LYS A 26 -0.67 8.82 35.26
CA LYS A 26 0.32 9.71 34.62
C LYS A 26 -0.14 10.13 33.22
N GLN A 27 0.39 11.26 32.79
CA GLN A 27 0.26 11.67 31.40
C GLN A 27 1.00 10.68 30.48
N LEU A 28 0.31 10.15 29.48
CA LEU A 28 0.82 9.16 28.53
C LEU A 28 0.46 9.56 27.11
N LEU A 29 1.43 9.47 26.20
CA LEU A 29 1.18 9.46 24.77
C LEU A 29 1.21 8.03 24.25
N LEU A 30 0.11 7.59 23.68
CA LEU A 30 -0.01 6.30 22.99
C LEU A 30 -0.05 6.54 21.49
N VAL A 31 0.93 5.99 20.76
CA VAL A 31 1.05 6.03 19.31
C VAL A 31 0.77 4.65 18.75
N ASP A 32 -0.32 4.52 17.99
CA ASP A 32 -0.82 3.24 17.47
C ASP A 32 -0.57 3.11 15.96
N PHE A 33 0.24 2.14 15.56
CA PHE A 33 0.57 1.82 14.17
C PHE A 33 -0.34 0.75 13.55
N SER A 34 -1.20 0.08 14.32
CA SER A 34 -2.10 -0.95 13.79
C SER A 34 -3.10 -0.38 12.77
N PRO A 35 -3.52 -1.14 11.74
CA PRO A 35 -4.47 -0.66 10.73
C PRO A 35 -5.89 -0.46 11.28
N ALA A 36 -6.85 -0.04 10.42
CA ALA A 36 -8.24 0.27 10.77
C ALA A 36 -8.37 1.45 11.75
N LYS A 37 -8.01 2.62 11.27
CA LYS A 37 -7.80 3.84 12.07
C LYS A 37 -9.08 4.48 12.60
N SER A 38 -10.13 4.60 11.78
CA SER A 38 -11.39 5.26 12.18
C SER A 38 -11.99 4.62 13.43
N LYS A 39 -12.12 3.29 13.44
CA LYS A 39 -12.66 2.55 14.58
C LYS A 39 -11.75 2.59 15.81
N ALA A 40 -10.43 2.63 15.61
CA ALA A 40 -9.48 2.79 16.69
C ALA A 40 -9.64 4.14 17.39
N ILE A 41 -9.74 5.20 16.63
CA ILE A 41 -9.90 6.57 17.16
C ILE A 41 -11.26 6.76 17.84
N GLU A 42 -12.34 6.24 17.23
CA GLU A 42 -13.65 6.22 17.87
C GLU A 42 -13.59 5.54 19.26
N TRP A 43 -13.06 4.33 19.29
CA TRP A 43 -12.93 3.56 20.52
C TRP A 43 -12.06 4.29 21.56
N ALA A 44 -10.94 4.89 21.14
CA ALA A 44 -10.04 5.63 22.02
C ALA A 44 -10.74 6.86 22.65
N ARG A 45 -11.56 7.59 21.89
CA ARG A 45 -12.34 8.71 22.39
C ARG A 45 -13.35 8.32 23.47
N GLU A 46 -13.95 7.14 23.35
CA GLU A 46 -14.97 6.67 24.26
C GLU A 46 -14.40 6.02 25.53
N ASN A 47 -13.20 5.44 25.45
CA ASN A 47 -12.69 4.54 26.48
C ASN A 47 -11.44 5.04 27.21
N LEU A 48 -10.72 6.05 26.66
CA LEU A 48 -9.50 6.55 27.28
C LEU A 48 -9.75 7.77 28.19
N ASN A 49 -9.03 7.80 29.30
CA ASN A 49 -9.06 8.93 30.23
C ASN A 49 -8.33 10.16 29.65
N ASN A 50 -8.62 11.34 30.21
CA ASN A 50 -8.02 12.61 29.74
C ASN A 50 -6.50 12.73 29.92
N ASN A 51 -5.90 11.88 30.75
CA ASN A 51 -4.44 11.79 30.91
C ASN A 51 -3.76 10.97 29.80
N ILE A 52 -4.51 10.29 28.95
CA ILE A 52 -4.01 9.52 27.80
C ILE A 52 -4.27 10.29 26.51
N SER A 53 -3.20 10.70 25.85
CA SER A 53 -3.28 11.24 24.49
C SER A 53 -3.09 10.10 23.49
N TYR A 54 -4.03 9.92 22.57
CA TYR A 54 -3.97 8.87 21.55
C TYR A 54 -3.76 9.46 20.16
N ILE A 55 -2.70 9.03 19.50
CA ILE A 55 -2.41 9.37 18.10
C ILE A 55 -2.30 8.07 17.32
N SER A 56 -3.11 7.95 16.27
CA SER A 56 -2.96 6.86 15.31
C SER A 56 -1.95 7.26 14.25
N ALA A 57 -1.01 6.36 13.92
CA ALA A 57 0.06 6.62 12.99
C ALA A 57 0.20 5.46 11.99
N PHE A 58 0.86 5.70 10.85
CA PHE A 58 1.17 4.64 9.89
C PHE A 58 2.48 4.96 9.16
N LEU A 59 3.36 3.98 9.08
CA LEU A 59 4.62 4.10 8.35
C LEU A 59 4.42 3.64 6.91
N VAL A 60 4.63 4.56 5.97
CA VAL A 60 4.61 4.22 4.54
C VAL A 60 6.03 3.85 4.13
N SER A 61 6.27 2.55 3.94
CA SER A 61 7.56 2.09 3.40
C SER A 61 7.60 2.29 1.88
N ASN A 62 8.65 2.91 1.39
CA ASN A 62 8.90 3.04 -0.05
C ASN A 62 9.27 1.68 -0.65
N ILE A 63 8.75 1.36 -1.84
CA ILE A 63 9.08 0.14 -2.58
C ILE A 63 10.59 0.03 -2.84
N ASN A 64 11.27 1.16 -2.91
CA ASN A 64 12.70 1.25 -3.25
C ASN A 64 13.66 1.15 -2.06
N ILE A 65 13.21 0.83 -0.84
CA ILE A 65 14.11 0.68 0.33
C ILE A 65 15.24 -0.33 0.05
N GLN A 66 14.97 -1.41 -0.68
CA GLN A 66 15.97 -2.43 -1.04
C GLN A 66 17.11 -1.88 -1.91
N TYR A 67 16.91 -0.73 -2.56
CA TYR A 67 17.89 -0.08 -3.44
C TYR A 67 18.46 1.21 -2.83
N SER A 68 18.03 1.59 -1.62
CA SER A 68 18.58 2.74 -0.92
C SER A 68 20.04 2.44 -0.54
N LYS A 69 20.92 3.37 -0.89
CA LYS A 69 22.32 3.34 -0.44
C LYS A 69 22.50 3.94 0.96
N SER A 70 21.42 4.42 1.57
CA SER A 70 21.42 5.02 2.88
C SER A 70 21.42 3.94 3.96
N ASP A 71 22.26 4.11 4.98
CA ASP A 71 22.24 3.29 6.19
C ASP A 71 21.02 3.61 7.07
N ASN A 72 20.31 4.72 6.78
CA ASN A 72 19.07 5.12 7.47
C ASN A 72 17.83 4.66 6.68
N ILE A 73 17.21 3.59 7.14
CA ILE A 73 15.99 3.03 6.52
C ILE A 73 14.77 3.97 6.61
N PHE A 74 14.83 5.01 7.44
CA PHE A 74 13.75 5.97 7.64
C PHE A 74 13.90 7.22 6.77
N GLU A 75 15.07 7.44 6.16
CA GLU A 75 15.34 8.61 5.33
C GLU A 75 14.27 8.78 4.25
N ASP A 76 13.65 9.96 4.18
CA ASP A 76 12.58 10.34 3.25
C ASP A 76 11.27 9.52 3.33
N GLN A 77 11.16 8.56 4.27
CA GLN A 77 9.92 7.82 4.46
C GLN A 77 8.82 8.72 5.04
N LYS A 78 7.57 8.38 4.75
CA LYS A 78 6.40 9.11 5.25
C LYS A 78 5.85 8.45 6.50
N CYS A 79 5.58 9.27 7.52
CA CYS A 79 4.79 8.88 8.68
C CYS A 79 3.45 9.61 8.63
N LEU A 80 2.38 8.87 8.37
CA LEU A 80 1.02 9.42 8.38
C LEU A 80 0.55 9.51 9.83
N LEU A 81 -0.02 10.65 10.20
CA LEU A 81 -0.50 10.95 11.54
C LEU A 81 -2.00 11.28 11.50
N MET A 82 -2.75 10.66 12.37
CA MET A 82 -4.19 10.83 12.52
C MET A 82 -4.50 11.10 13.98
N PRO A 83 -4.70 12.38 14.37
CA PRO A 83 -4.96 12.75 15.76
C PRO A 83 -6.30 12.19 16.25
N GLY A 84 -6.29 11.58 17.42
CA GLY A 84 -7.43 10.89 18.04
C GLY A 84 -8.45 11.75 18.78
N GLY A 85 -8.40 13.05 18.70
CA GLY A 85 -9.33 13.96 19.39
C GLY A 85 -8.70 14.72 20.52
N ASN A 86 -8.69 14.26 21.76
CA ASN A 86 -8.13 14.97 22.91
C ASN A 86 -6.60 14.81 23.02
N VAL A 87 -5.86 15.27 22.02
CA VAL A 87 -4.40 15.20 22.04
C VAL A 87 -3.84 16.54 22.56
N ASN A 88 -2.99 16.47 23.57
CA ASN A 88 -2.27 17.63 24.05
C ASN A 88 -1.26 18.09 22.99
N ASP A 89 -1.31 19.37 22.63
CA ASP A 89 -0.44 20.00 21.62
C ASP A 89 1.05 19.75 21.86
N SER A 90 1.48 19.63 23.13
CA SER A 90 2.88 19.36 23.47
C SER A 90 3.31 17.97 23.02
N TYR A 91 2.46 16.95 23.17
CA TYR A 91 2.74 15.59 22.69
C TYR A 91 2.80 15.51 21.18
N TYR A 92 1.93 16.26 20.53
CA TYR A 92 1.90 16.35 19.09
C TYR A 92 3.22 16.91 18.53
N LYS A 93 3.68 18.02 19.11
CA LYS A 93 4.96 18.63 18.73
C LYS A 93 6.14 17.70 18.98
N ILE A 94 6.15 17.00 20.13
CA ILE A 94 7.20 16.04 20.45
C ILE A 94 7.23 14.91 19.42
N LEU A 95 6.08 14.33 19.07
CA LEU A 95 6.01 13.26 18.10
C LEU A 95 6.50 13.70 16.71
N VAL A 96 6.06 14.88 16.25
CA VAL A 96 6.54 15.44 14.98
C VAL A 96 8.06 15.63 14.99
N GLN A 97 8.62 16.23 16.05
CA GLN A 97 10.06 16.42 16.19
C GLN A 97 10.83 15.08 16.22
N MET A 98 10.26 14.05 16.88
CA MET A 98 10.88 12.71 16.87
C MET A 98 10.90 12.11 15.46
N ILE A 99 9.80 12.22 14.70
CA ILE A 99 9.71 11.74 13.34
C ILE A 99 10.72 12.46 12.43
N GLU A 100 10.79 13.78 12.53
CA GLU A 100 11.75 14.59 11.76
C GLU A 100 13.20 14.30 12.15
N SER A 101 13.49 14.00 13.44
CA SER A 101 14.84 13.71 13.91
C SER A 101 15.45 12.42 13.36
N ILE A 102 14.61 11.50 12.86
CA ILE A 102 15.03 10.29 12.16
C ILE A 102 14.90 10.41 10.64
N GLU A 103 14.78 11.67 10.15
CA GLU A 103 14.72 12.01 8.73
C GLU A 103 13.46 11.53 8.00
N MET A 104 12.40 11.17 8.75
CA MET A 104 11.07 10.91 8.20
C MET A 104 10.28 12.19 7.99
N LYS A 105 9.29 12.12 7.09
CA LYS A 105 8.37 13.23 6.79
C LYS A 105 7.00 12.97 7.42
N PRO A 106 6.55 13.80 8.39
CA PRO A 106 5.22 13.69 8.94
C PRO A 106 4.17 14.21 7.94
N TYR A 107 3.07 13.47 7.78
CA TYR A 107 1.91 13.83 6.99
C TYR A 107 0.63 13.65 7.80
N PHE A 108 -0.32 14.58 7.63
CA PHE A 108 -1.60 14.51 8.29
C PHE A 108 -2.66 14.04 7.30
N ILE A 109 -3.49 13.09 7.74
CA ILE A 109 -4.56 12.50 6.93
C ILE A 109 -5.77 12.22 7.82
N GLU A 110 -6.97 12.35 7.27
CA GLU A 110 -8.18 11.97 7.97
C GLU A 110 -8.29 10.44 8.10
N PRO A 111 -8.73 9.91 9.26
CA PRO A 111 -8.78 8.45 9.49
C PRO A 111 -9.60 7.69 8.46
N GLN A 112 -10.74 8.24 8.02
CA GLN A 112 -11.60 7.61 7.02
C GLN A 112 -10.95 7.58 5.63
N GLU A 113 -10.23 8.63 5.28
CA GLU A 113 -9.46 8.71 4.04
C GLU A 113 -8.34 7.68 4.05
N PHE A 114 -7.59 7.59 5.16
CA PHE A 114 -6.59 6.54 5.34
C PHE A 114 -7.18 5.14 5.18
N ASP A 115 -8.28 4.83 5.88
CA ASP A 115 -8.92 3.52 5.83
C ASP A 115 -9.36 3.15 4.40
N SER A 116 -9.83 4.13 3.61
CA SER A 116 -10.17 3.92 2.19
C SER A 116 -8.93 3.60 1.35
N TYR A 117 -7.84 4.37 1.52
CA TYR A 117 -6.61 4.14 0.76
C TYR A 117 -5.95 2.82 1.15
N TYR A 118 -5.92 2.50 2.45
CA TYR A 118 -5.43 1.21 2.94
C TYR A 118 -6.25 0.04 2.40
N ALA A 119 -7.56 0.17 2.35
CA ALA A 119 -8.42 -0.84 1.73
C ALA A 119 -8.03 -1.06 0.27
N ALA A 120 -7.93 0.00 -0.54
CA ALA A 120 -7.60 -0.10 -1.95
C ALA A 120 -6.20 -0.69 -2.22
N THR A 121 -5.18 -0.20 -1.49
CA THR A 121 -3.78 -0.45 -1.81
C THR A 121 -3.15 -1.63 -1.05
N THR A 122 -3.76 -2.07 0.04
CA THR A 122 -3.20 -3.12 0.89
C THR A 122 -4.17 -4.27 1.12
N LEU A 123 -5.41 -3.98 1.53
CA LEU A 123 -6.35 -5.02 1.91
C LEU A 123 -6.90 -5.77 0.69
N ILE A 124 -7.35 -5.06 -0.35
CA ILE A 124 -7.88 -5.69 -1.57
C ILE A 124 -6.83 -6.55 -2.28
N PRO A 125 -5.57 -6.15 -2.48
CA PRO A 125 -4.53 -7.04 -2.99
C PRO A 125 -4.38 -8.34 -2.19
N LYS A 126 -4.45 -8.29 -0.85
CA LYS A 126 -4.43 -9.49 -0.01
C LYS A 126 -5.65 -10.38 -0.25
N LEU A 127 -6.86 -9.80 -0.33
CA LEU A 127 -8.09 -10.56 -0.59
C LEU A 127 -8.08 -11.23 -1.97
N ILE A 128 -7.53 -10.56 -2.98
CA ILE A 128 -7.31 -11.14 -4.31
C ILE A 128 -6.33 -12.31 -4.21
N SER A 129 -5.24 -12.19 -3.45
CA SER A 129 -4.29 -13.26 -3.18
C SER A 129 -4.97 -14.49 -2.59
N PHE A 130 -5.78 -14.33 -1.53
CA PHE A 130 -6.55 -15.44 -0.94
C PHE A 130 -7.49 -16.09 -1.96
N SER A 131 -8.20 -15.28 -2.73
CA SER A 131 -9.16 -15.77 -3.72
C SER A 131 -8.48 -16.53 -4.85
N LEU A 132 -7.32 -16.04 -5.33
CA LEU A 132 -6.54 -16.65 -6.39
C LEU A 132 -6.00 -18.02 -5.96
N VAL A 133 -5.34 -18.10 -4.81
CA VAL A 133 -4.81 -19.37 -4.27
C VAL A 133 -5.93 -20.38 -4.10
N LYS A 134 -7.02 -19.99 -3.41
CA LYS A 134 -8.17 -20.85 -3.16
C LYS A 134 -8.79 -21.39 -4.47
N LYS A 135 -8.89 -20.53 -5.51
CA LYS A 135 -9.49 -20.93 -6.79
C LYS A 135 -8.59 -21.90 -7.56
N ILE A 136 -7.29 -21.65 -7.62
CA ILE A 136 -6.35 -22.49 -8.37
C ILE A 136 -6.12 -23.82 -7.63
N GLU A 137 -5.97 -23.79 -6.31
CA GLU A 137 -5.82 -24.97 -5.46
C GLU A 137 -7.01 -25.93 -5.57
N SER A 138 -8.22 -25.42 -5.75
CA SER A 138 -9.45 -26.22 -5.93
C SER A 138 -9.53 -26.94 -7.29
N SER A 139 -8.57 -26.76 -8.19
CA SER A 139 -8.51 -27.45 -9.48
C SER A 139 -8.11 -28.91 -9.32
N SER A 140 -8.70 -29.80 -10.12
CA SER A 140 -8.29 -31.21 -10.20
C SER A 140 -6.85 -31.40 -10.70
N SER A 141 -6.29 -30.40 -11.39
CA SER A 141 -4.90 -30.38 -11.90
C SER A 141 -3.94 -29.60 -11.01
N TRP A 142 -4.29 -29.37 -9.74
CA TRP A 142 -3.44 -28.56 -8.85
C TRP A 142 -2.04 -29.18 -8.68
N THR A 143 -1.93 -30.48 -8.61
CA THR A 143 -0.63 -31.16 -8.46
C THR A 143 0.32 -30.80 -9.60
N GLU A 144 -0.16 -30.75 -10.82
CA GLU A 144 0.62 -30.37 -11.99
C GLU A 144 0.89 -28.87 -12.03
N MET A 145 -0.15 -28.07 -11.76
CA MET A 145 -0.05 -26.60 -11.74
C MET A 145 0.93 -26.10 -10.69
N SER A 146 0.96 -26.71 -9.50
CA SER A 146 1.87 -26.32 -8.42
C SER A 146 3.34 -26.51 -8.78
N ASN A 147 3.67 -27.45 -9.64
CA ASN A 147 5.03 -27.66 -10.15
C ASN A 147 5.46 -26.58 -11.17
N LEU A 148 4.50 -25.86 -11.75
CA LEU A 148 4.74 -24.74 -12.68
C LEU A 148 4.65 -23.38 -11.98
N ALA A 149 4.20 -23.34 -10.71
CA ALA A 149 4.11 -22.13 -9.93
C ALA A 149 5.51 -21.54 -9.72
N ASN A 150 5.69 -20.33 -10.19
CA ASN A 150 6.96 -19.61 -10.22
C ASN A 150 6.94 -18.39 -9.26
N GLU A 151 7.97 -17.56 -9.37
CA GLU A 151 8.11 -16.34 -8.57
C GLU A 151 6.95 -15.36 -8.78
N GLU A 152 6.41 -15.26 -9.98
CA GLU A 152 5.26 -14.36 -10.27
C GLU A 152 4.02 -14.79 -9.50
N PHE A 153 3.71 -16.11 -9.49
CA PHE A 153 2.62 -16.65 -8.69
C PHE A 153 2.85 -16.44 -7.19
N SER A 154 4.08 -16.70 -6.71
CA SER A 154 4.47 -16.50 -5.32
C SER A 154 4.30 -15.05 -4.89
N ASN A 155 4.81 -14.09 -5.69
CA ASN A 155 4.72 -12.66 -5.40
C ASN A 155 3.26 -12.15 -5.38
N LEU A 156 2.44 -12.60 -6.33
CA LEU A 156 1.04 -12.21 -6.39
C LEU A 156 0.22 -12.80 -5.23
N THR A 157 0.60 -13.97 -4.73
CA THR A 157 -0.15 -14.69 -3.69
C THR A 157 0.42 -14.51 -2.28
N ILE A 158 1.53 -13.80 -2.10
CA ILE A 158 2.17 -13.59 -0.79
C ILE A 158 1.21 -12.94 0.22
N GLY A 159 0.26 -12.12 -0.23
CA GLY A 159 -0.77 -11.52 0.63
C GLY A 159 -1.61 -12.55 1.39
N SER A 160 -1.76 -13.77 0.87
CA SER A 160 -2.50 -14.87 1.52
C SER A 160 -1.73 -15.54 2.67
N THR A 161 -0.48 -15.17 2.94
CA THR A 161 0.28 -15.62 4.13
C THR A 161 0.00 -14.78 5.37
N THR A 162 -0.75 -13.67 5.23
CA THR A 162 -1.16 -12.85 6.36
C THR A 162 -2.14 -13.62 7.25
N ASP A 163 -2.06 -13.41 8.57
CA ASP A 163 -2.96 -14.04 9.53
C ASP A 163 -4.44 -13.75 9.15
N PRO A 164 -5.27 -14.77 8.91
CA PRO A 164 -6.64 -14.59 8.46
C PRO A 164 -7.55 -13.96 9.52
N GLU A 165 -7.27 -14.10 10.81
CA GLU A 165 -8.04 -13.47 11.87
C GLU A 165 -7.79 -11.97 11.91
N ASP A 166 -6.55 -11.51 11.66
CA ASP A 166 -6.24 -10.09 11.58
C ASP A 166 -6.91 -9.46 10.36
N ILE A 167 -6.83 -10.11 9.19
CA ILE A 167 -7.56 -9.67 7.98
C ILE A 167 -9.07 -9.58 8.24
N PHE A 168 -9.65 -10.56 8.96
CA PHE A 168 -11.07 -10.56 9.31
C PHE A 168 -11.45 -9.35 10.17
N GLU A 169 -10.67 -9.01 11.20
CA GLU A 169 -10.95 -7.85 12.05
C GLU A 169 -10.78 -6.51 11.32
N ILE A 170 -9.80 -6.42 10.42
CA ILE A 170 -9.65 -5.25 9.54
C ILE A 170 -10.87 -5.12 8.64
N LEU A 171 -11.33 -6.21 8.02
CA LEU A 171 -12.53 -6.24 7.17
C LEU A 171 -13.79 -5.80 7.91
N LYS A 172 -13.98 -6.27 9.16
CA LYS A 172 -15.10 -5.82 9.99
C LYS A 172 -15.08 -4.32 10.24
N SER A 173 -13.89 -3.76 10.40
CA SER A 173 -13.71 -2.32 10.65
C SER A 173 -13.89 -1.47 9.39
N THR A 174 -13.67 -2.04 8.20
CA THR A 174 -13.66 -1.33 6.91
C THR A 174 -14.63 -1.94 5.88
N THR A 175 -15.70 -2.57 6.34
CA THR A 175 -16.60 -3.40 5.50
C THR A 175 -17.09 -2.68 4.25
N ASP A 176 -17.61 -1.47 4.38
CA ASP A 176 -18.21 -0.74 3.25
C ASP A 176 -17.14 -0.26 2.26
N LEU A 177 -16.00 0.23 2.76
CA LEU A 177 -14.85 0.63 1.95
C LEU A 177 -14.28 -0.57 1.19
N SER A 178 -14.14 -1.70 1.87
CA SER A 178 -13.65 -2.94 1.26
C SER A 178 -14.59 -3.48 0.19
N LYS A 179 -15.91 -3.43 0.42
CA LYS A 179 -16.92 -3.81 -0.60
C LYS A 179 -16.88 -2.87 -1.81
N HIS A 180 -16.74 -1.56 -1.57
CA HIS A 180 -16.64 -0.58 -2.64
C HIS A 180 -15.45 -0.90 -3.56
N TRP A 181 -14.23 -0.95 -2.99
CA TRP A 181 -13.03 -1.21 -3.78
C TRP A 181 -13.02 -2.60 -4.44
N MET A 182 -13.54 -3.61 -3.74
CA MET A 182 -13.67 -4.95 -4.34
C MET A 182 -14.58 -4.92 -5.58
N LYS A 183 -15.70 -4.18 -5.50
CA LYS A 183 -16.62 -4.02 -6.64
C LYS A 183 -15.93 -3.30 -7.81
N GLU A 184 -15.18 -2.23 -7.55
CA GLU A 184 -14.45 -1.51 -8.60
C GLU A 184 -13.42 -2.42 -9.30
N ILE A 185 -12.64 -3.19 -8.54
CA ILE A 185 -11.68 -4.15 -9.11
C ILE A 185 -12.37 -5.27 -9.90
N PHE A 186 -13.50 -5.80 -9.41
CA PHE A 186 -14.27 -6.79 -10.17
C PHE A 186 -14.82 -6.24 -11.48
N ASN A 187 -15.28 -5.00 -11.50
CA ASN A 187 -15.70 -4.33 -12.72
C ASN A 187 -14.55 -4.25 -13.72
N GLU A 188 -13.37 -3.84 -13.25
CA GLU A 188 -12.18 -3.72 -14.11
C GLU A 188 -11.72 -5.08 -14.66
N ILE A 189 -11.72 -6.12 -13.82
CA ILE A 189 -11.43 -7.51 -14.27
C ILE A 189 -12.45 -7.97 -15.32
N SER A 190 -13.72 -7.60 -15.17
CA SER A 190 -14.77 -7.93 -16.15
C SER A 190 -14.55 -7.20 -17.47
N ILE A 191 -14.15 -5.93 -17.44
CA ILE A 191 -13.77 -5.16 -18.63
C ILE A 191 -12.61 -5.85 -19.36
N MET A 192 -11.55 -6.18 -18.62
CA MET A 192 -10.40 -6.90 -19.17
C MET A 192 -10.81 -8.24 -19.80
N ASN A 193 -11.65 -9.04 -19.11
CA ASN A 193 -12.13 -10.31 -19.62
C ASN A 193 -12.91 -10.18 -20.93
N ASN A 194 -13.72 -9.14 -21.07
CA ASN A 194 -14.45 -8.87 -22.31
C ASN A 194 -13.46 -8.53 -23.45
N LYS A 195 -12.44 -7.73 -23.18
CA LYS A 195 -11.41 -7.34 -24.17
C LYS A 195 -10.58 -8.53 -24.67
N ILE A 196 -10.39 -9.57 -23.87
CA ILE A 196 -9.75 -10.82 -24.32
C ILE A 196 -10.53 -11.48 -25.46
N SER A 197 -11.85 -11.26 -25.51
CA SER A 197 -12.75 -11.81 -26.54
C SER A 197 -13.03 -10.85 -27.71
N GLU A 198 -12.50 -9.63 -27.65
CA GLU A 198 -12.62 -8.61 -28.69
C GLU A 198 -11.46 -8.68 -29.69
N ASP A 199 -11.18 -7.58 -30.38
CA ASP A 199 -10.04 -7.49 -31.30
C ASP A 199 -8.71 -7.29 -30.56
N ASP A 200 -7.62 -7.75 -31.16
CA ASP A 200 -6.27 -7.70 -30.58
C ASP A 200 -5.80 -6.28 -30.24
N GLN A 201 -6.21 -5.28 -31.02
CA GLN A 201 -5.79 -3.90 -30.80
C GLN A 201 -6.43 -3.32 -29.54
N THR A 202 -7.70 -3.56 -29.32
CA THR A 202 -8.42 -3.10 -28.12
C THR A 202 -7.82 -3.70 -26.84
N LEU A 203 -7.46 -4.96 -26.86
CA LEU A 203 -6.77 -5.63 -25.75
C LEU A 203 -5.37 -5.04 -25.54
N LEU A 204 -4.60 -4.85 -26.63
CA LEU A 204 -3.25 -4.28 -26.54
C LEU A 204 -3.27 -2.87 -25.95
N ASP A 205 -4.20 -2.02 -26.40
CA ASP A 205 -4.35 -0.65 -25.88
C ASP A 205 -4.69 -0.65 -24.38
N TYR A 206 -5.53 -1.58 -23.94
CA TYR A 206 -5.83 -1.76 -22.51
C TYR A 206 -4.59 -2.13 -21.68
N LEU A 207 -3.79 -3.07 -22.17
CA LEU A 207 -2.55 -3.50 -21.51
C LEU A 207 -1.50 -2.37 -21.48
N ILE A 208 -1.38 -1.61 -22.56
CA ILE A 208 -0.49 -0.43 -22.63
C ILE A 208 -0.89 0.59 -21.56
N ASN A 209 -2.18 0.92 -21.45
CA ASN A 209 -2.68 1.86 -20.44
C ASN A 209 -2.36 1.40 -19.01
N GLY A 210 -2.51 0.11 -18.72
CA GLY A 210 -2.13 -0.48 -17.42
C GLY A 210 -0.63 -0.36 -17.14
N TRP A 211 0.20 -0.69 -18.14
CA TRP A 211 1.64 -0.56 -18.06
C TRP A 211 2.09 0.89 -17.84
N GLU A 212 1.54 1.84 -18.58
CA GLU A 212 1.82 3.28 -18.40
C GLU A 212 1.43 3.76 -17.00
N SER A 213 0.30 3.30 -16.45
CA SER A 213 -0.13 3.64 -15.11
C SER A 213 0.86 3.14 -14.06
N ARG A 214 1.39 1.93 -14.22
CA ARG A 214 2.45 1.39 -13.38
C ARG A 214 3.73 2.21 -13.46
N MET A 215 4.16 2.59 -14.67
CA MET A 215 5.37 3.40 -14.89
C MET A 215 5.23 4.79 -14.25
N ARG A 216 4.08 5.46 -14.42
CA ARG A 216 3.81 6.74 -13.76
C ARG A 216 3.95 6.63 -12.24
N TRP A 217 3.39 5.60 -11.64
CA TRP A 217 3.51 5.38 -10.20
C TRP A 217 4.97 5.16 -9.75
N GLU A 218 5.74 4.35 -10.45
CA GLU A 218 7.17 4.10 -10.13
C GLU A 218 8.02 5.36 -10.27
N LEU A 219 7.70 6.23 -11.20
CA LEU A 219 8.37 7.53 -11.40
C LEU A 219 7.88 8.60 -10.40
N GLY A 220 6.94 8.28 -9.51
CA GLY A 220 6.35 9.24 -8.58
C GLY A 220 5.44 10.27 -9.25
N VAL A 221 5.05 10.05 -10.51
CA VAL A 221 4.10 10.92 -11.24
C VAL A 221 2.68 10.50 -10.85
N THR A 222 2.14 11.13 -9.82
CA THR A 222 0.77 10.87 -9.35
C THR A 222 -0.13 12.04 -9.71
N GLY A 223 -1.20 11.77 -10.43
CA GLY A 223 -2.25 12.74 -10.76
C GLY A 223 -2.44 12.96 -12.26
N SER A 224 -3.70 12.89 -12.69
CA SER A 224 -4.16 13.23 -14.04
C SER A 224 -4.52 14.73 -14.18
N ASN A 225 -4.37 15.54 -13.13
CA ASN A 225 -4.74 16.94 -13.12
C ASN A 225 -3.50 17.84 -13.09
N GLU A 226 -3.27 18.57 -14.17
CA GLU A 226 -2.25 19.61 -14.31
C GLU A 226 -2.37 20.76 -13.27
N ASN A 227 -3.44 20.78 -12.45
CA ASN A 227 -3.75 21.81 -11.47
C ASN A 227 -3.67 21.38 -10.01
N ASP A 228 -3.09 20.22 -9.69
CA ASP A 228 -2.87 19.80 -8.30
C ASP A 228 -1.65 20.53 -7.73
N PRO A 229 -1.80 21.39 -6.68
CA PRO A 229 -0.68 22.09 -6.05
C PRO A 229 0.32 21.16 -5.35
N SER A 230 -0.04 19.89 -5.10
CA SER A 230 0.87 18.87 -4.58
C SER A 230 1.79 18.27 -5.67
N SER A 231 1.53 18.58 -6.93
CA SER A 231 2.36 18.22 -8.08
C SER A 231 3.57 19.15 -8.28
N ASN A 232 4.29 19.46 -7.23
CA ASN A 232 5.69 19.96 -7.36
C ASN A 232 6.61 18.83 -7.85
N ILE A 233 6.15 18.17 -8.86
CA ILE A 233 6.76 17.06 -9.54
C ILE A 233 7.30 17.62 -10.84
N LEU A 234 8.56 17.31 -11.13
CA LEU A 234 9.27 17.47 -12.38
C LEU A 234 8.42 18.16 -13.47
N SER A 235 8.84 19.27 -13.98
CA SER A 235 8.13 19.92 -15.11
C SER A 235 7.75 18.84 -16.13
N SER A 236 6.58 18.96 -16.73
CA SER A 236 6.09 17.99 -17.74
C SER A 236 7.16 17.63 -18.78
N GLY A 237 8.10 18.53 -19.05
CA GLY A 237 9.26 18.27 -19.91
C GLY A 237 10.32 17.33 -19.31
N GLN A 238 10.51 17.33 -17.98
CA GLN A 238 11.46 16.41 -17.32
C GLN A 238 10.86 15.01 -17.12
N ALA A 239 9.57 14.92 -16.85
CA ALA A 239 8.84 13.65 -16.83
C ALA A 239 8.80 13.02 -18.23
N MET A 240 8.54 13.81 -19.27
CA MET A 240 8.55 13.37 -20.66
C MET A 240 9.95 13.00 -21.16
N ALA A 241 11.01 13.70 -20.72
CA ALA A 241 12.38 13.33 -21.03
C ALA A 241 12.79 12.02 -20.34
N GLY A 242 12.36 11.78 -19.10
CA GLY A 242 12.54 10.50 -18.41
C GLY A 242 11.80 9.35 -19.12
N PHE A 243 10.59 9.60 -19.60
CA PHE A 243 9.77 8.65 -20.36
C PHE A 243 10.43 8.30 -21.70
N LEU A 244 10.86 9.29 -22.49
CA LEU A 244 11.55 9.10 -23.76
C LEU A 244 12.91 8.40 -23.64
N VAL A 245 13.62 8.61 -22.52
CA VAL A 245 14.86 7.87 -22.22
C VAL A 245 14.56 6.41 -21.91
N SER A 246 13.46 6.13 -21.18
CA SER A 246 13.00 4.77 -20.89
C SER A 246 12.49 4.05 -22.14
N GLU A 247 11.68 4.70 -22.99
CA GLU A 247 11.26 4.16 -24.29
C GLU A 247 12.45 3.81 -25.19
N ASN A 248 13.44 4.69 -25.29
CA ASN A 248 14.64 4.42 -26.08
C ASN A 248 15.48 3.26 -25.52
N LEU A 249 15.49 3.05 -24.19
CA LEU A 249 16.18 1.93 -23.56
C LEU A 249 15.40 0.61 -23.75
N VAL A 250 14.09 0.64 -23.63
CA VAL A 250 13.22 -0.51 -23.89
C VAL A 250 13.27 -0.90 -25.37
N GLN A 251 13.17 0.06 -26.27
CA GLN A 251 13.27 -0.20 -27.71
C GLN A 251 14.65 -0.76 -28.10
N LYS A 252 15.73 -0.23 -27.54
CA LYS A 252 17.09 -0.77 -27.74
C LYS A 252 17.24 -2.19 -27.20
N ASN A 253 16.59 -2.54 -26.10
CA ASN A 253 16.62 -3.91 -25.56
C ASN A 253 15.80 -4.87 -26.44
N ILE A 254 14.61 -4.45 -26.89
CA ILE A 254 13.79 -5.23 -27.83
C ILE A 254 14.55 -5.47 -29.14
N ASP A 255 15.20 -4.46 -29.69
CA ASP A 255 15.96 -4.57 -30.94
C ASP A 255 17.21 -5.46 -30.75
N ARG A 256 17.86 -5.42 -29.58
CA ARG A 256 18.96 -6.36 -29.24
C ARG A 256 18.49 -7.80 -29.14
N GLU A 257 17.38 -8.07 -28.49
CA GLU A 257 16.81 -9.42 -28.39
C GLU A 257 16.33 -9.94 -29.74
N ARG A 258 15.72 -9.11 -30.57
CA ARG A 258 15.36 -9.45 -31.96
C ARG A 258 16.58 -9.72 -32.85
N ALA A 259 17.66 -8.98 -32.67
CA ALA A 259 18.91 -9.23 -33.37
C ALA A 259 19.53 -10.57 -32.98
N LYS A 260 19.59 -10.88 -31.66
CA LYS A 260 20.06 -12.18 -31.15
C LYS A 260 19.23 -13.36 -31.67
N SER A 261 17.89 -13.23 -31.72
CA SER A 261 17.01 -14.28 -32.24
C SER A 261 17.21 -14.53 -33.74
N ARG A 262 17.52 -13.50 -34.54
CA ARG A 262 17.82 -13.62 -35.97
C ARG A 262 19.13 -14.36 -36.23
N ASP A 263 20.14 -14.20 -35.40
CA ASP A 263 21.43 -14.89 -35.52
C ASP A 263 21.34 -16.37 -35.18
N ILE A 264 20.46 -16.76 -34.24
CA ILE A 264 20.24 -18.19 -33.87
C ILE A 264 19.63 -18.99 -35.02
N TRP A 265 18.85 -18.37 -35.92
CA TRP A 265 18.23 -19.01 -37.09
C TRP A 265 19.14 -19.08 -38.36
N ARG A 266 20.31 -18.44 -38.33
CA ARG A 266 21.28 -18.51 -39.41
C ARG A 266 22.26 -19.68 -39.32
N TYR A 267 22.26 -20.44 -38.24
CA TYR A 267 23.16 -21.56 -38.01
C TYR A 267 22.43 -22.94 -37.88
N LYS A 268 21.30 -23.09 -38.63
CA LYS A 268 20.69 -24.39 -38.86
C LYS A 268 20.54 -24.68 -40.36
#